data_cd1508b852591ecbb31afc65086aee40
#
_entry.id   cd1508b852591ecbb31afc65086aee40
#
_cell.length_a   1.000
_cell.length_b   1.000
_cell.length_c   1.000
_cell.angle_alpha   90.00
_cell.angle_beta   90.00
_cell.angle_gamma   90.00
#
_symmetry.space_group_name_H-M   'P 1'
#
loop_
_entity.id
_entity.type
_entity.pdbx_description
1 polymer ?
#
loop_
_entity_poly.entity_id
_entity_poly.type
_entity_poly.pdbx_seq_one_letter_code
_entity_poly.pdbx_strand_id
1 'polypeptide(L)'
;MANSAVRPFSRDDAVAAVAQAEVETLANFRVVPRPDHMIRYPVEVHQATASTLRPAARDDYLPKARWDFKNGSEIWTRAAMVAVGEQGSGLTDVIPRDISTWCPAYAQNSETMREAFWVGMMSSLSKYESTYNPKAVGGGGRWFGLLQIYPDTARRYGCRATTGEALKNPADNLSCAARIMAVTVSRDRAVALHDGRWRGVAADWGPMTNDNKIAEMAAWTSKQDYCQPQANSIRPQARPETPVWDVTVSTMSSPAL
;
A
#
# COMPACT_ATOMS: atom_id res chain seq x y z
N MET A 1 -13.83 57.66 38.62
CA MET A 1 -13.01 56.56 38.23
C MET A 1 -13.90 55.65 37.39
N ALA A 2 -13.79 55.73 36.05
CA ALA A 2 -14.62 54.97 35.13
C ALA A 2 -13.95 53.61 34.86
N ASN A 3 -14.64 52.53 35.20
CA ASN A 3 -14.18 51.15 35.02
C ASN A 3 -14.57 50.73 33.59
N SER A 4 -13.62 50.76 32.64
CA SER A 4 -13.83 50.25 31.28
C SER A 4 -13.83 48.70 31.33
N ALA A 5 -15.02 48.10 31.29
CA ALA A 5 -15.19 46.71 31.11
C ALA A 5 -14.81 46.32 29.65
N VAL A 6 -13.69 45.61 29.49
CA VAL A 6 -13.32 44.97 28.22
C VAL A 6 -14.32 43.86 27.94
N ARG A 7 -15.09 43.98 26.85
CA ARG A 7 -15.99 42.91 26.39
C ARG A 7 -15.14 41.72 25.92
N PRO A 8 -15.47 40.47 26.31
CA PRO A 8 -14.82 39.30 25.75
C PRO A 8 -15.14 39.16 24.25
N PHE A 9 -14.14 38.88 23.43
CA PHE A 9 -14.27 38.62 22.01
C PHE A 9 -15.23 37.44 21.79
N SER A 10 -16.23 37.65 20.93
CA SER A 10 -17.12 36.57 20.55
C SER A 10 -16.43 35.64 19.54
N ARG A 11 -16.89 34.37 19.47
CA ARG A 11 -16.36 33.39 18.50
C ARG A 11 -16.55 33.85 17.05
N ASP A 12 -17.62 34.59 16.79
CA ASP A 12 -17.96 35.14 15.48
C ASP A 12 -17.00 36.27 15.07
N ASP A 13 -16.57 37.09 16.03
CA ASP A 13 -15.58 38.16 15.78
C ASP A 13 -14.20 37.58 15.44
N ALA A 14 -13.82 36.44 16.04
CA ALA A 14 -12.57 35.73 15.74
C ALA A 14 -12.59 35.13 14.34
N VAL A 15 -13.71 34.54 13.92
CA VAL A 15 -13.86 33.97 12.58
C VAL A 15 -13.84 35.05 11.50
N ALA A 16 -14.48 36.17 11.74
CA ALA A 16 -14.47 37.34 10.83
C ALA A 16 -13.06 37.90 10.67
N ALA A 17 -12.30 38.02 11.76
CA ALA A 17 -10.93 38.53 11.74
C ALA A 17 -9.98 37.61 10.96
N VAL A 18 -10.13 36.29 11.07
CA VAL A 18 -9.32 35.31 10.31
C VAL A 18 -9.66 35.38 8.81
N ALA A 19 -10.94 35.46 8.47
CA ALA A 19 -11.37 35.60 7.06
C ALA A 19 -10.88 36.89 6.40
N GLN A 20 -10.85 37.99 7.13
CA GLN A 20 -10.31 39.30 6.65
C GLN A 20 -8.78 39.21 6.47
N ALA A 21 -8.05 38.58 7.38
CA ALA A 21 -6.61 38.41 7.29
C ALA A 21 -6.21 37.54 6.07
N GLU A 22 -6.98 36.50 5.75
CA GLU A 22 -6.75 35.68 4.55
C GLU A 22 -6.98 36.47 3.25
N VAL A 23 -8.01 37.30 3.19
CA VAL A 23 -8.31 38.15 2.03
C VAL A 23 -7.22 39.19 1.81
N GLU A 24 -6.73 39.86 2.87
CA GLU A 24 -5.62 40.79 2.77
C GLU A 24 -4.31 40.15 2.33
N THR A 25 -4.04 38.92 2.76
CA THR A 25 -2.84 38.16 2.36
C THR A 25 -2.88 37.83 0.87
N LEU A 26 -4.05 37.47 0.33
CA LEU A 26 -4.22 37.17 -1.09
C LEU A 26 -4.17 38.41 -1.98
N ALA A 27 -4.69 39.54 -1.49
CA ALA A 27 -4.68 40.85 -2.22
C ALA A 27 -3.27 41.41 -2.40
N ASN A 28 -2.33 41.05 -1.52
CA ASN A 28 -0.94 41.50 -1.56
C ASN A 28 0.00 40.57 -2.37
N PHE A 29 -0.51 39.49 -2.97
CA PHE A 29 0.28 38.62 -3.82
C PHE A 29 0.53 39.29 -5.17
N ARG A 30 1.55 40.14 -5.27
CA ARG A 30 2.03 40.68 -6.54
C ARG A 30 2.79 39.55 -7.25
N VAL A 31 2.24 39.08 -8.37
CA VAL A 31 3.00 38.26 -9.31
C VAL A 31 4.18 39.11 -9.80
N VAL A 32 5.37 38.81 -9.36
CA VAL A 32 6.59 39.44 -9.85
C VAL A 32 6.81 38.94 -11.28
N PRO A 33 6.85 39.81 -12.29
CA PRO A 33 7.17 39.41 -13.65
C PRO A 33 8.55 38.70 -13.66
N ARG A 34 8.66 37.58 -14.35
CA ARG A 34 9.93 36.89 -14.51
C ARG A 34 10.92 37.81 -15.23
N PRO A 35 12.17 38.00 -14.74
CA PRO A 35 13.16 38.84 -15.40
C PRO A 35 13.40 38.41 -16.84
N ASP A 36 13.44 39.35 -17.78
CA ASP A 36 13.58 39.09 -19.23
C ASP A 36 14.92 38.41 -19.64
N HIS A 37 15.88 38.36 -18.72
CA HIS A 37 17.20 37.74 -18.98
C HIS A 37 17.28 36.24 -18.66
N MET A 38 16.20 35.60 -18.25
CA MET A 38 16.20 34.15 -18.13
C MET A 38 16.25 33.54 -19.53
N ILE A 39 17.41 32.95 -19.85
CA ILE A 39 17.67 32.21 -21.08
C ILE A 39 16.51 31.20 -21.27
N ARG A 40 15.73 31.44 -22.32
CA ARG A 40 14.75 30.44 -22.77
C ARG A 40 15.55 29.32 -23.43
N TYR A 41 15.78 28.23 -22.69
CA TYR A 41 16.16 27.00 -23.34
C TYR A 41 15.04 26.66 -24.35
N PRO A 42 15.34 26.35 -25.61
CA PRO A 42 14.34 25.84 -26.53
C PRO A 42 13.78 24.57 -25.87
N VAL A 43 12.58 24.66 -25.34
CA VAL A 43 11.84 23.47 -24.95
C VAL A 43 11.45 22.82 -26.27
N GLU A 44 12.14 21.76 -26.66
CA GLU A 44 11.63 20.87 -27.70
C GLU A 44 10.27 20.38 -27.22
N VAL A 45 9.23 20.96 -27.78
CA VAL A 45 7.88 20.49 -27.55
C VAL A 45 7.77 19.19 -28.33
N HIS A 46 8.16 18.10 -27.69
CA HIS A 46 7.78 16.79 -28.18
C HIS A 46 6.26 16.76 -28.16
N GLN A 47 5.65 16.78 -29.33
CA GLN A 47 4.21 16.59 -29.45
C GLN A 47 3.86 15.28 -28.74
N ALA A 48 3.14 15.38 -27.61
CA ALA A 48 2.65 14.23 -26.91
C ALA A 48 1.75 13.45 -27.88
N THR A 49 2.21 12.29 -28.30
CA THR A 49 1.38 11.36 -29.05
C THR A 49 0.28 10.81 -28.15
N ALA A 50 -0.85 10.37 -28.70
CA ALA A 50 -1.93 9.76 -27.91
C ALA A 50 -1.46 8.59 -27.02
N SER A 51 -0.30 8.01 -27.34
CA SER A 51 0.38 6.97 -26.56
C SER A 51 1.08 7.53 -25.29
N THR A 52 1.60 8.78 -25.34
CA THR A 52 2.28 9.39 -24.17
C THR A 52 1.31 10.01 -23.16
N LEU A 53 0.06 10.22 -23.54
CA LEU A 53 -0.99 10.78 -22.69
C LEU A 53 -1.84 9.71 -21.98
N ARG A 54 -1.69 8.45 -22.33
CA ARG A 54 -2.29 7.37 -21.55
C ARG A 54 -1.40 7.13 -20.35
N PRO A 55 -1.92 7.27 -19.12
CA PRO A 55 -1.30 6.63 -17.97
C PRO A 55 -1.07 5.18 -18.38
N ALA A 56 0.15 4.66 -18.21
CA ALA A 56 0.38 3.22 -18.36
C ALA A 56 -0.76 2.52 -17.63
N ALA A 57 -1.50 1.66 -18.34
CA ALA A 57 -2.51 0.85 -17.68
C ALA A 57 -1.78 0.21 -16.48
N ARG A 58 -2.24 0.48 -15.26
CA ARG A 58 -1.82 -0.30 -14.10
C ARG A 58 -2.03 -1.73 -14.54
N ASP A 59 -0.98 -2.55 -14.47
CA ASP A 59 -1.12 -3.97 -14.73
C ASP A 59 -2.36 -4.42 -13.97
N ASP A 60 -3.37 -4.88 -14.70
CA ASP A 60 -4.65 -5.33 -14.14
C ASP A 60 -4.47 -6.67 -13.39
N TYR A 61 -3.30 -6.85 -12.79
CA TYR A 61 -2.99 -8.05 -12.03
C TYR A 61 -3.93 -8.15 -10.83
N LEU A 62 -4.75 -9.17 -10.87
CA LEU A 62 -5.65 -9.52 -9.80
C LEU A 62 -5.19 -10.85 -9.19
N PRO A 63 -4.64 -10.84 -7.98
CA PRO A 63 -4.16 -12.07 -7.36
C PRO A 63 -5.32 -13.00 -7.03
N LYS A 64 -5.05 -14.31 -7.09
CA LYS A 64 -5.98 -15.31 -6.63
C LYS A 64 -6.19 -15.15 -5.12
N ALA A 65 -7.47 -15.03 -4.75
CA ALA A 65 -7.90 -14.89 -3.37
C ALA A 65 -8.80 -16.06 -2.95
N ARG A 66 -8.78 -16.40 -1.67
CA ARG A 66 -9.53 -17.56 -1.19
C ARG A 66 -11.05 -17.39 -1.23
N TRP A 67 -11.52 -16.18 -1.36
CA TRP A 67 -12.94 -15.82 -1.52
C TRP A 67 -13.42 -15.77 -2.98
N ASP A 68 -12.60 -16.11 -4.00
CA ASP A 68 -12.94 -15.95 -5.42
C ASP A 68 -14.18 -16.72 -5.86
N PHE A 69 -14.60 -17.73 -5.10
CA PHE A 69 -15.86 -18.45 -5.32
C PHE A 69 -17.11 -17.62 -4.97
N LYS A 70 -16.97 -16.46 -4.33
CA LYS A 70 -18.07 -15.55 -4.03
C LYS A 70 -18.31 -14.61 -5.20
N ASN A 71 -19.54 -14.53 -5.69
CA ASN A 71 -19.90 -13.60 -6.76
C ASN A 71 -19.57 -12.16 -6.36
N GLY A 72 -18.87 -11.42 -7.22
CA GLY A 72 -18.47 -10.03 -7.02
C GLY A 72 -17.30 -9.83 -6.05
N SER A 73 -16.61 -10.90 -5.65
CA SER A 73 -15.46 -10.79 -4.73
C SER A 73 -14.21 -10.20 -5.38
N GLU A 74 -14.14 -10.11 -6.69
CA GLU A 74 -13.08 -9.40 -7.40
C GLU A 74 -12.97 -7.92 -6.97
N ILE A 75 -14.10 -7.32 -6.59
CA ILE A 75 -14.14 -5.95 -6.03
C ILE A 75 -13.40 -5.92 -4.67
N TRP A 76 -13.53 -6.98 -3.86
CA TRP A 76 -12.84 -7.07 -2.57
C TRP A 76 -11.32 -7.22 -2.79
N THR A 77 -10.94 -8.05 -3.76
CA THR A 77 -9.52 -8.27 -4.10
C THR A 77 -8.89 -6.97 -4.61
N ARG A 78 -9.56 -6.23 -5.51
CA ARG A 78 -9.09 -4.91 -5.96
C ARG A 78 -8.97 -3.90 -4.81
N ALA A 79 -9.99 -3.82 -3.96
CA ALA A 79 -9.98 -2.94 -2.80
C ALA A 79 -8.84 -3.30 -1.81
N ALA A 80 -8.60 -4.59 -1.61
CA ALA A 80 -7.52 -5.06 -0.76
C ALA A 80 -6.13 -4.75 -1.34
N MET A 81 -5.92 -4.92 -2.66
CA MET A 81 -4.68 -4.53 -3.34
C MET A 81 -4.38 -3.04 -3.15
N VAL A 82 -5.36 -2.18 -3.41
CA VAL A 82 -5.22 -0.73 -3.18
C VAL A 82 -4.89 -0.43 -1.72
N ALA A 83 -5.62 -1.05 -0.79
CA ALA A 83 -5.42 -0.81 0.64
C ALA A 83 -4.04 -1.27 1.14
N VAL A 84 -3.53 -2.40 0.65
CA VAL A 84 -2.18 -2.87 0.98
C VAL A 84 -1.12 -1.95 0.40
N GLY A 85 -1.25 -1.52 -0.86
CA GLY A 85 -0.34 -0.58 -1.49
C GLY A 85 -0.28 0.77 -0.77
N GLU A 86 -1.42 1.29 -0.28
CA GLU A 86 -1.46 2.51 0.54
C GLU A 86 -0.72 2.38 1.89
N GLN A 87 -0.53 1.15 2.39
CA GLN A 87 0.19 0.84 3.63
C GLN A 87 1.59 0.26 3.36
N GLY A 88 2.14 0.41 2.14
CA GLY A 88 3.33 -0.26 1.62
C GLY A 88 4.48 -0.36 2.60
N SER A 89 4.95 0.77 3.18
CA SER A 89 6.07 0.80 4.13
C SER A 89 5.88 -0.09 5.37
N GLY A 90 4.65 -0.34 5.78
CA GLY A 90 4.33 -1.19 6.93
C GLY A 90 4.13 -2.66 6.61
N LEU A 91 3.89 -3.00 5.35
CA LEU A 91 3.61 -4.38 4.90
C LEU A 91 4.62 -4.86 3.88
N THR A 92 4.68 -4.25 2.70
CA THR A 92 5.46 -4.75 1.57
C THR A 92 6.97 -4.56 1.71
N ASP A 93 7.42 -3.52 2.42
CA ASP A 93 8.85 -3.29 2.70
C ASP A 93 9.40 -4.18 3.82
N VAL A 94 8.52 -4.73 4.64
CA VAL A 94 8.90 -5.62 5.73
C VAL A 94 9.06 -7.05 5.23
N ILE A 95 10.17 -7.68 5.58
CA ILE A 95 10.36 -9.13 5.41
C ILE A 95 10.11 -9.78 6.79
N PRO A 96 8.94 -10.41 7.01
CA PRO A 96 8.64 -11.09 8.26
C PRO A 96 9.57 -12.29 8.49
N ARG A 97 9.91 -12.56 9.75
CA ARG A 97 10.85 -13.64 10.12
C ARG A 97 10.32 -15.03 9.79
N ASP A 98 9.02 -15.19 9.80
CA ASP A 98 8.29 -16.44 9.53
C ASP A 98 7.73 -16.53 8.11
N ILE A 99 8.11 -15.58 7.23
CA ILE A 99 7.52 -15.45 5.89
C ILE A 99 7.73 -16.68 4.99
N SER A 100 8.84 -17.37 5.15
CA SER A 100 9.15 -18.55 4.32
C SER A 100 8.12 -19.67 4.45
N THR A 101 7.46 -19.79 5.61
CA THR A 101 6.35 -20.72 5.83
C THR A 101 5.08 -20.31 5.08
N TRP A 102 4.87 -19.00 4.96
CA TRP A 102 3.67 -18.42 4.36
C TRP A 102 3.79 -18.20 2.85
N CYS A 103 4.95 -17.73 2.41
CA CYS A 103 5.21 -17.32 1.03
C CYS A 103 6.71 -17.44 0.72
N PRO A 104 7.21 -18.61 0.28
CA PRO A 104 8.64 -18.85 0.09
C PRO A 104 9.35 -17.84 -0.83
N ALA A 105 8.68 -17.34 -1.86
CA ALA A 105 9.24 -16.37 -2.79
C ALA A 105 9.19 -14.91 -2.32
N TYR A 106 8.55 -14.60 -1.20
CA TYR A 106 8.23 -13.24 -0.79
C TYR A 106 9.42 -12.28 -0.78
N ALA A 107 10.57 -12.72 -0.26
CA ALA A 107 11.74 -11.86 -0.14
C ALA A 107 12.29 -11.40 -1.51
N GLN A 108 12.12 -12.21 -2.55
CA GLN A 108 12.56 -11.95 -3.92
C GLN A 108 11.47 -11.34 -4.81
N ASN A 109 10.25 -11.27 -4.31
CA ASN A 109 9.09 -10.80 -5.05
C ASN A 109 9.14 -9.28 -5.30
N SER A 110 8.53 -8.85 -6.41
CA SER A 110 8.18 -7.46 -6.63
C SER A 110 7.20 -6.96 -5.58
N GLU A 111 7.07 -5.66 -5.45
CA GLU A 111 6.11 -5.02 -4.55
C GLU A 111 4.68 -5.54 -4.80
N THR A 112 4.24 -5.57 -6.05
CA THR A 112 2.91 -6.09 -6.44
C THR A 112 2.70 -7.54 -5.99
N MET A 113 3.71 -8.42 -6.08
CA MET A 113 3.60 -9.79 -5.61
C MET A 113 3.58 -9.89 -4.08
N ARG A 114 4.24 -8.97 -3.38
CA ARG A 114 4.14 -8.86 -1.92
C ARG A 114 2.76 -8.36 -1.49
N GLU A 115 2.20 -7.38 -2.21
CA GLU A 115 0.81 -6.95 -2.01
C GLU A 115 -0.16 -8.12 -2.20
N ALA A 116 0.02 -8.90 -3.28
CA ALA A 116 -0.79 -10.07 -3.57
C ALA A 116 -0.76 -11.11 -2.43
N PHE A 117 0.41 -11.33 -1.83
CA PHE A 117 0.51 -12.19 -0.64
C PHE A 117 -0.36 -11.70 0.51
N TRP A 118 -0.32 -10.40 0.84
CA TRP A 118 -1.13 -9.86 1.93
C TRP A 118 -2.62 -9.96 1.65
N VAL A 119 -3.04 -9.76 0.40
CA VAL A 119 -4.43 -9.98 -0.02
C VAL A 119 -4.83 -11.45 0.14
N GLY A 120 -3.97 -12.38 -0.32
CA GLY A 120 -4.16 -13.81 -0.15
C GLY A 120 -4.29 -14.22 1.30
N MET A 121 -3.43 -13.67 2.16
CA MET A 121 -3.45 -13.94 3.61
C MET A 121 -4.75 -13.41 4.26
N MET A 122 -5.15 -12.15 3.95
CA MET A 122 -6.42 -11.61 4.44
C MET A 122 -7.61 -12.45 3.97
N SER A 123 -7.58 -12.93 2.72
CA SER A 123 -8.64 -13.80 2.20
C SER A 123 -8.70 -15.16 2.93
N SER A 124 -7.54 -15.70 3.29
CA SER A 124 -7.47 -16.94 4.07
C SER A 124 -7.97 -16.75 5.50
N LEU A 125 -7.63 -15.61 6.14
CA LEU A 125 -8.09 -15.27 7.48
C LEU A 125 -9.61 -15.09 7.54
N SER A 126 -10.22 -14.49 6.50
CA SER A 126 -11.67 -14.26 6.44
C SER A 126 -12.50 -15.55 6.47
N LYS A 127 -11.92 -16.70 6.12
CA LYS A 127 -12.54 -18.01 6.31
C LYS A 127 -12.93 -18.24 7.77
N TYR A 128 -12.03 -17.91 8.68
CA TYR A 128 -12.18 -18.20 10.09
C TYR A 128 -12.85 -17.07 10.88
N GLU A 129 -12.84 -15.86 10.32
CA GLU A 129 -13.46 -14.70 10.94
C GLU A 129 -14.95 -14.59 10.62
N SER A 130 -15.30 -14.66 9.35
CA SER A 130 -16.67 -14.39 8.90
C SER A 130 -17.27 -15.47 7.99
N THR A 131 -16.50 -16.52 7.67
CA THR A 131 -16.86 -17.47 6.60
C THR A 131 -17.13 -16.73 5.27
N TYR A 132 -16.29 -15.73 4.98
CA TYR A 132 -16.37 -14.87 3.80
C TYR A 132 -17.68 -14.07 3.70
N ASN A 133 -18.29 -13.72 4.82
CA ASN A 133 -19.50 -12.91 4.87
C ASN A 133 -19.18 -11.46 5.25
N PRO A 134 -19.25 -10.49 4.32
CA PRO A 134 -18.97 -9.09 4.63
C PRO A 134 -19.97 -8.47 5.60
N LYS A 135 -21.15 -9.06 5.78
CA LYS A 135 -22.18 -8.59 6.70
C LYS A 135 -22.15 -9.28 8.07
N ALA A 136 -21.15 -10.13 8.30
CA ALA A 136 -21.04 -10.87 9.56
C ALA A 136 -20.94 -9.93 10.76
N VAL A 137 -21.60 -10.37 11.85
CA VAL A 137 -21.58 -9.72 13.16
C VAL A 137 -21.29 -10.81 14.20
N GLY A 138 -20.15 -10.69 14.85
CA GLY A 138 -19.67 -11.65 15.86
C GLY A 138 -19.62 -11.08 17.26
N GLY A 139 -19.24 -11.94 18.23
CA GLY A 139 -18.98 -11.55 19.60
C GLY A 139 -20.10 -10.82 20.32
N GLY A 140 -21.35 -11.20 20.04
CA GLY A 140 -22.49 -10.52 20.66
C GLY A 140 -22.69 -9.08 20.18
N GLY A 141 -22.39 -8.80 18.89
CA GLY A 141 -22.58 -7.47 18.31
C GLY A 141 -21.35 -6.57 18.39
N ARG A 142 -20.16 -7.14 18.64
CA ARG A 142 -18.93 -6.35 18.82
C ARG A 142 -17.99 -6.32 17.61
N TRP A 143 -17.93 -7.40 16.83
CA TRP A 143 -17.03 -7.53 15.67
C TRP A 143 -17.78 -7.58 14.36
N PHE A 144 -17.27 -6.91 13.34
CA PHE A 144 -18.02 -6.67 12.10
C PHE A 144 -17.18 -6.94 10.84
N GLY A 145 -17.87 -7.44 9.80
CA GLY A 145 -17.38 -7.56 8.45
C GLY A 145 -16.47 -8.77 8.21
N LEU A 146 -15.76 -8.75 7.07
CA LEU A 146 -14.95 -9.88 6.59
C LEU A 146 -13.91 -10.35 7.60
N LEU A 147 -13.23 -9.42 8.26
CA LEU A 147 -12.15 -9.66 9.21
C LEU A 147 -12.53 -9.30 10.65
N GLN A 148 -13.80 -9.24 10.94
CA GLN A 148 -14.36 -9.11 12.28
C GLN A 148 -13.68 -8.03 13.14
N ILE A 149 -13.66 -6.80 12.62
CA ILE A 149 -13.00 -5.68 13.29
C ILE A 149 -13.94 -5.04 14.32
N TYR A 150 -13.40 -4.76 15.51
CA TYR A 150 -14.11 -4.03 16.56
C TYR A 150 -14.04 -2.52 16.31
N PRO A 151 -15.15 -1.76 16.42
CA PRO A 151 -15.16 -0.32 16.15
C PRO A 151 -14.14 0.49 16.97
N ASP A 152 -13.87 0.14 18.22
CA ASP A 152 -12.87 0.82 19.03
C ASP A 152 -11.45 0.54 18.53
N THR A 153 -11.18 -0.67 18.04
CA THR A 153 -9.92 -1.00 17.38
C THR A 153 -9.77 -0.16 16.11
N ALA A 154 -10.82 -0.08 15.29
CA ALA A 154 -10.80 0.74 14.09
C ALA A 154 -10.49 2.22 14.40
N ARG A 155 -11.09 2.77 15.46
CA ARG A 155 -10.78 4.15 15.92
C ARG A 155 -9.34 4.32 16.36
N ARG A 156 -8.81 3.38 17.17
CA ARG A 156 -7.41 3.44 17.65
C ARG A 156 -6.39 3.40 16.54
N TYR A 157 -6.67 2.66 15.48
CA TYR A 157 -5.79 2.58 14.31
C TYR A 157 -6.08 3.66 13.26
N GLY A 158 -7.01 4.57 13.50
CA GLY A 158 -7.34 5.67 12.59
C GLY A 158 -7.96 5.20 11.26
N CYS A 159 -8.75 4.12 11.31
CA CYS A 159 -9.49 3.67 10.14
C CYS A 159 -10.61 4.66 9.76
N ARG A 160 -10.96 4.70 8.48
CA ARG A 160 -12.08 5.51 7.99
C ARG A 160 -13.43 4.98 8.50
N ALA A 161 -13.62 3.67 8.48
CA ALA A 161 -14.83 3.02 9.00
C ALA A 161 -14.67 2.78 10.51
N THR A 162 -15.41 3.50 11.33
CA THR A 162 -15.32 3.47 12.80
C THR A 162 -16.61 3.04 13.49
N THR A 163 -17.61 2.62 12.71
CA THR A 163 -18.88 2.07 13.22
C THR A 163 -19.07 0.64 12.74
N GLY A 164 -19.86 -0.16 13.47
CA GLY A 164 -20.13 -1.53 13.06
C GLY A 164 -20.80 -1.61 11.69
N GLU A 165 -21.69 -0.66 11.36
CA GLU A 165 -22.37 -0.64 10.06
C GLU A 165 -21.39 -0.31 8.91
N ALA A 166 -20.50 0.67 9.10
CA ALA A 166 -19.48 1.01 8.11
C ALA A 166 -18.49 -0.15 7.89
N LEU A 167 -18.12 -0.86 8.94
CA LEU A 167 -17.23 -2.03 8.88
C LEU A 167 -17.84 -3.24 8.16
N LYS A 168 -19.14 -3.26 7.86
CA LYS A 168 -19.77 -4.26 6.99
C LYS A 168 -19.56 -3.97 5.49
N ASN A 169 -19.01 -2.82 5.13
CA ASN A 169 -18.54 -2.57 3.78
C ASN A 169 -17.21 -3.32 3.58
N PRO A 170 -17.10 -4.24 2.61
CA PRO A 170 -15.88 -5.06 2.45
C PRO A 170 -14.63 -4.23 2.15
N ALA A 171 -14.72 -3.19 1.33
CA ALA A 171 -13.57 -2.35 1.02
C ALA A 171 -13.07 -1.58 2.25
N ASP A 172 -13.98 -1.02 3.04
CA ASP A 172 -13.62 -0.33 4.28
C ASP A 172 -13.05 -1.27 5.35
N ASN A 173 -13.61 -2.48 5.45
CA ASN A 173 -13.11 -3.51 6.37
C ASN A 173 -11.69 -3.95 6.01
N LEU A 174 -11.43 -4.23 4.74
CA LEU A 174 -10.12 -4.64 4.24
C LEU A 174 -9.08 -3.51 4.34
N SER A 175 -9.47 -2.27 4.06
CA SER A 175 -8.61 -1.10 4.25
C SER A 175 -8.22 -0.92 5.72
N CYS A 176 -9.17 -1.08 6.64
CA CYS A 176 -8.88 -1.03 8.08
C CYS A 176 -7.96 -2.18 8.50
N ALA A 177 -8.20 -3.40 8.01
CA ALA A 177 -7.36 -4.55 8.30
C ALA A 177 -5.92 -4.35 7.82
N ALA A 178 -5.72 -3.88 6.58
CA ALA A 178 -4.39 -3.58 6.04
C ALA A 178 -3.65 -2.57 6.93
N ARG A 179 -4.33 -1.52 7.39
CA ARG A 179 -3.76 -0.51 8.30
C ARG A 179 -3.36 -1.11 9.65
N ILE A 180 -4.18 -1.94 10.26
CA ILE A 180 -3.86 -2.62 11.53
C ILE A 180 -2.65 -3.54 11.34
N MET A 181 -2.67 -4.36 10.28
CA MET A 181 -1.58 -5.28 9.95
C MET A 181 -0.27 -4.54 9.67
N ALA A 182 -0.31 -3.40 8.98
CA ALA A 182 0.87 -2.58 8.71
C ALA A 182 1.59 -2.17 10.01
N VAL A 183 0.84 -1.79 11.04
CA VAL A 183 1.39 -1.43 12.34
C VAL A 183 1.96 -2.65 13.08
N THR A 184 1.22 -3.76 13.14
CA THR A 184 1.62 -4.93 13.94
C THR A 184 2.75 -5.71 13.27
N VAL A 185 2.71 -5.86 11.94
CA VAL A 185 3.76 -6.53 11.16
C VAL A 185 5.05 -5.73 11.17
N SER A 186 4.97 -4.41 10.99
CA SER A 186 6.14 -3.52 11.07
C SER A 186 6.81 -3.59 12.42
N ARG A 187 6.03 -3.51 13.49
CA ARG A 187 6.51 -3.59 14.88
C ARG A 187 7.18 -4.92 15.20
N ASP A 188 6.57 -6.03 14.79
CA ASP A 188 6.94 -7.37 15.25
C ASP A 188 7.81 -8.13 14.22
N ARG A 189 7.86 -7.68 12.97
CA ARG A 189 8.51 -8.35 11.84
C ARG A 189 8.10 -9.83 11.73
N ALA A 190 6.80 -10.08 11.81
CA ALA A 190 6.21 -11.42 11.78
C ALA A 190 4.82 -11.40 11.14
N VAL A 191 4.41 -12.51 10.53
CA VAL A 191 3.02 -12.76 10.13
C VAL A 191 2.27 -13.36 11.33
N ALA A 192 2.71 -14.51 11.84
CA ALA A 192 2.15 -15.16 13.03
C ALA A 192 3.24 -15.96 13.75
N LEU A 193 3.91 -15.31 14.67
CA LEU A 193 4.99 -15.91 15.45
C LEU A 193 4.68 -15.86 16.93
N HIS A 194 4.99 -16.93 17.65
CA HIS A 194 4.90 -16.99 19.10
C HIS A 194 6.30 -17.07 19.72
N ASP A 195 6.69 -16.02 20.46
CA ASP A 195 7.96 -15.95 21.21
C ASP A 195 7.73 -15.40 22.63
N GLY A 196 6.95 -16.13 23.40
CA GLY A 196 6.44 -15.67 24.70
C GLY A 196 5.14 -14.87 24.61
N ARG A 197 4.83 -14.31 23.44
CA ARG A 197 3.53 -13.71 23.08
C ARG A 197 3.30 -13.82 21.58
N TRP A 198 2.06 -13.69 21.16
CA TRP A 198 1.72 -13.65 19.75
C TRP A 198 2.15 -12.33 19.10
N ARG A 199 2.72 -12.43 17.88
CA ARG A 199 3.33 -11.34 17.13
C ARG A 199 2.68 -11.18 15.76
N GLY A 200 2.86 -10.00 15.18
CA GLY A 200 2.37 -9.66 13.85
C GLY A 200 0.84 -9.64 13.80
N VAL A 201 0.26 -10.26 12.78
CA VAL A 201 -1.20 -10.36 12.62
C VAL A 201 -1.84 -11.14 13.78
N ALA A 202 -1.14 -12.13 14.34
CA ALA A 202 -1.62 -12.92 15.46
C ALA A 202 -1.81 -12.09 16.76
N ALA A 203 -1.29 -10.89 16.84
CA ALA A 203 -1.51 -10.02 17.99
C ALA A 203 -2.95 -9.47 18.09
N ASP A 204 -3.66 -9.38 16.94
CA ASP A 204 -5.01 -8.78 16.85
C ASP A 204 -6.09 -9.76 16.38
N TRP A 205 -5.72 -10.91 15.79
CA TRP A 205 -6.67 -11.87 15.24
C TRP A 205 -6.57 -13.25 15.89
N GLY A 206 -7.63 -13.65 16.59
CA GLY A 206 -7.72 -14.92 17.31
C GLY A 206 -7.43 -16.18 16.46
N PRO A 207 -7.94 -16.34 15.23
CA PRO A 207 -7.59 -17.48 14.39
C PRO A 207 -6.09 -17.62 14.10
N MET A 208 -5.35 -16.51 14.14
CA MET A 208 -3.89 -16.49 13.94
C MET A 208 -3.10 -16.94 15.18
N THR A 209 -3.77 -17.33 16.26
CA THR A 209 -3.15 -17.90 17.47
C THR A 209 -3.40 -19.42 17.60
N ASN A 210 -3.96 -20.03 16.56
CA ASN A 210 -4.24 -21.46 16.53
C ASN A 210 -3.37 -22.14 15.47
N ASP A 211 -2.48 -23.03 15.88
CA ASP A 211 -1.47 -23.66 15.02
C ASP A 211 -2.08 -24.39 13.82
N ASN A 212 -3.21 -25.11 13.99
CA ASN A 212 -3.87 -25.79 12.89
C ASN A 212 -4.42 -24.81 11.84
N LYS A 213 -4.99 -23.69 12.30
CA LYS A 213 -5.51 -22.65 11.38
C LYS A 213 -4.36 -21.91 10.69
N ILE A 214 -3.28 -21.62 11.41
CA ILE A 214 -2.06 -21.03 10.87
C ILE A 214 -1.49 -21.94 9.78
N ALA A 215 -1.30 -23.23 10.08
CA ALA A 215 -0.77 -24.21 9.13
C ALA A 215 -1.65 -24.34 7.87
N GLU A 216 -2.97 -24.32 8.03
CA GLU A 216 -3.91 -24.40 6.90
C GLU A 216 -3.91 -23.13 6.04
N MET A 217 -3.86 -21.95 6.66
CA MET A 217 -3.75 -20.68 5.92
C MET A 217 -2.41 -20.57 5.20
N ALA A 218 -1.31 -20.90 5.86
CA ALA A 218 0.03 -20.91 5.28
C ALA A 218 0.15 -21.92 4.13
N ALA A 219 -0.40 -23.11 4.29
CA ALA A 219 -0.42 -24.12 3.23
C ALA A 219 -1.25 -23.67 2.00
N TRP A 220 -2.25 -22.84 2.20
CA TRP A 220 -2.99 -22.26 1.08
C TRP A 220 -2.21 -21.13 0.41
N THR A 221 -1.68 -20.15 1.17
CA THR A 221 -0.97 -18.99 0.61
C THR A 221 0.32 -19.39 -0.09
N SER A 222 1.08 -20.34 0.49
CA SER A 222 2.34 -20.80 -0.09
C SER A 222 2.21 -21.46 -1.46
N LYS A 223 1.02 -21.94 -1.81
CA LYS A 223 0.75 -22.58 -3.12
C LYS A 223 0.32 -21.60 -4.21
N GLN A 224 0.08 -20.33 -3.87
CA GLN A 224 -0.33 -19.37 -4.86
C GLN A 224 0.84 -18.95 -5.74
N ASP A 225 0.57 -18.53 -6.99
CA ASP A 225 1.57 -18.14 -7.98
C ASP A 225 2.48 -17.00 -7.46
N TYR A 226 1.92 -16.03 -6.77
CA TYR A 226 2.67 -14.93 -6.13
C TYR A 226 3.57 -15.37 -4.96
N CYS A 227 3.47 -16.61 -4.52
CA CYS A 227 4.32 -17.17 -3.47
C CYS A 227 5.28 -18.27 -3.97
N GLN A 228 5.18 -18.61 -5.26
CA GLN A 228 6.09 -19.58 -5.89
C GLN A 228 7.30 -18.87 -6.50
N PRO A 229 8.49 -19.47 -6.44
CA PRO A 229 9.62 -18.95 -7.18
C PRO A 229 9.27 -18.84 -8.66
N GLN A 230 9.39 -17.63 -9.20
CA GLN A 230 9.17 -17.42 -10.63
C GLN A 230 10.23 -18.20 -11.41
N ALA A 231 9.82 -19.18 -12.19
CA ALA A 231 10.73 -20.00 -13.02
C ALA A 231 11.54 -19.16 -14.02
N ASN A 232 11.13 -17.92 -14.23
CA ASN A 232 11.72 -16.96 -15.13
C ASN A 232 12.29 -15.71 -14.41
N SER A 233 12.68 -15.80 -13.14
CA SER A 233 13.65 -14.84 -12.65
C SER A 233 14.94 -15.07 -13.42
N ILE A 234 15.01 -14.49 -14.62
CA ILE A 234 16.19 -14.48 -15.45
C ILE A 234 17.28 -13.92 -14.54
N ARG A 235 18.18 -14.79 -14.04
CA ARG A 235 19.47 -14.33 -13.57
C ARG A 235 19.92 -13.32 -14.62
N PRO A 236 20.34 -12.11 -14.25
CA PRO A 236 20.92 -11.21 -15.23
C PRO A 236 21.96 -12.02 -15.99
N GLN A 237 21.71 -12.32 -17.28
CA GLN A 237 22.77 -12.87 -18.10
C GLN A 237 23.87 -11.83 -18.05
N ALA A 238 25.07 -12.29 -17.71
CA ALA A 238 26.23 -11.44 -17.82
C ALA A 238 26.16 -10.81 -19.22
N ARG A 239 26.22 -9.46 -19.25
CA ARG A 239 26.24 -8.73 -20.52
C ARG A 239 27.24 -9.43 -21.40
N PRO A 240 26.91 -9.85 -22.65
CA PRO A 240 27.88 -10.40 -23.57
C PRO A 240 29.06 -9.44 -23.58
N GLU A 241 30.28 -9.95 -23.36
CA GLU A 241 31.45 -9.14 -23.49
C GLU A 241 31.40 -8.51 -24.88
N THR A 242 31.37 -7.18 -24.94
CA THR A 242 31.41 -6.47 -26.21
C THR A 242 32.68 -6.95 -26.92
N PRO A 243 32.60 -7.41 -28.19
CA PRO A 243 33.82 -7.76 -28.93
C PRO A 243 34.78 -6.59 -28.84
N VAL A 244 35.99 -6.83 -28.32
CA VAL A 244 37.04 -5.84 -28.39
C VAL A 244 37.36 -5.72 -29.89
N TRP A 245 36.92 -4.59 -30.49
CA TRP A 245 37.31 -4.27 -31.86
C TRP A 245 38.81 -3.99 -31.82
N ASP A 246 39.62 -4.94 -32.32
CA ASP A 246 41.03 -4.71 -32.56
C ASP A 246 41.11 -3.63 -33.66
N VAL A 247 41.39 -2.40 -33.23
CA VAL A 247 41.72 -1.31 -34.13
C VAL A 247 43.17 -1.54 -34.55
N THR A 248 43.37 -2.35 -35.56
CA THR A 248 44.66 -2.40 -36.27
C THR A 248 44.83 -1.06 -36.99
N VAL A 249 45.62 -0.19 -36.38
CA VAL A 249 46.12 1.04 -37.03
C VAL A 249 47.07 0.64 -38.15
N SER A 250 46.56 0.61 -39.40
CA SER A 250 47.42 0.52 -40.55
C SER A 250 48.26 1.80 -40.66
N THR A 251 49.56 1.70 -40.32
CA THR A 251 50.53 2.73 -40.64
C THR A 251 50.76 2.78 -42.11
N MET A 252 50.16 3.77 -42.79
CA MET A 252 50.51 4.11 -44.15
C MET A 252 51.95 4.67 -44.17
N SER A 253 52.90 3.90 -44.70
CA SER A 253 54.22 4.39 -45.08
C SER A 253 54.08 5.34 -46.27
N SER A 254 54.50 6.59 -46.11
CA SER A 254 54.69 7.52 -47.19
C SER A 254 55.88 7.09 -48.05
N PRO A 255 55.80 7.15 -49.40
CA PRO A 255 56.93 6.95 -50.25
C PRO A 255 57.82 8.21 -50.22
N ALA A 256 59.13 8.02 -49.98
CA ALA A 256 60.14 9.06 -50.14
C ALA A 256 60.34 9.40 -51.62
N LEU A 257 60.47 10.72 -51.90
CA LEU A 257 61.05 11.30 -53.12
C LEU A 257 62.58 11.37 -52.98
#